data_2acc0780679190a4ac27cb08fb9770f9
#
_entry.id   2acc0780679190a4ac27cb08fb9770f9
#
_cell.length_a   1.000
_cell.length_b   1.000
_cell.length_c   1.000
_cell.angle_alpha   90.00
_cell.angle_beta   90.00
_cell.angle_gamma   90.00
#
_symmetry.space_group_name_H-M   'P 1'
#
loop_
_entity.id
_entity.type
_entity.pdbx_description
1 polymer ?
#
loop_
_entity_poly.entity_id
_entity_poly.type
_entity_poly.pdbx_seq_one_letter_code
_entity_poly.pdbx_strand_id
1 'polypeptide(L)'
;MKFLPVPVEYLDEKWQYIKPILNKAVCLSPRKIDIEDVYTASKQGAYLVWTVEEEDKVIAVVTTRMVFYPKGYAMALDFVGGGRMKDWIELVLSTLEAHAKHNKCIHMEGFGRKAWDRFINKFGWYPACL
;
A
#
# COMPACT_ATOMS: atom_id res chain seq x y z
N MET A 1 -13.72 -7.65 -8.58
CA MET A 1 -12.41 -7.24 -8.08
C MET A 1 -12.55 -6.84 -6.63
N LYS A 2 -11.67 -7.34 -5.78
CA LYS A 2 -11.72 -7.11 -4.32
C LYS A 2 -10.41 -6.50 -3.84
N PHE A 3 -10.48 -5.58 -2.89
CA PHE A 3 -9.31 -5.01 -2.22
C PHE A 3 -9.49 -5.22 -0.72
N LEU A 4 -8.66 -6.08 -0.15
CA LEU A 4 -8.81 -6.55 1.21
C LEU A 4 -7.49 -6.51 1.98
N PRO A 5 -7.54 -6.16 3.29
CA PRO A 5 -6.36 -6.32 4.14
C PRO A 5 -6.10 -7.79 4.41
N VAL A 6 -4.82 -8.13 4.57
CA VAL A 6 -4.41 -9.50 4.90
C VAL A 6 -4.11 -9.56 6.41
N PRO A 7 -4.92 -10.26 7.20
CA PRO A 7 -4.62 -10.44 8.62
C PRO A 7 -3.27 -11.12 8.80
N VAL A 8 -2.57 -10.79 9.87
CA VAL A 8 -1.22 -11.32 10.15
C VAL A 8 -1.22 -12.84 10.19
N GLU A 9 -2.26 -13.46 10.73
CA GLU A 9 -2.36 -14.92 10.82
C GLU A 9 -2.49 -15.60 9.46
N TYR A 10 -2.88 -14.87 8.41
CA TYR A 10 -2.99 -15.40 7.05
C TYR A 10 -1.86 -14.95 6.13
N LEU A 11 -0.96 -14.11 6.64
CA LEU A 11 0.11 -13.54 5.82
C LEU A 11 1.02 -14.62 5.21
N ASP A 12 1.39 -15.62 6.01
CA ASP A 12 2.28 -16.69 5.54
C ASP A 12 1.65 -17.53 4.44
N GLU A 13 0.36 -17.82 4.53
CA GLU A 13 -0.36 -18.57 3.50
C GLU A 13 -0.37 -17.83 2.17
N LYS A 14 -0.55 -16.51 2.23
CA LYS A 14 -0.65 -15.68 1.02
C LYS A 14 0.70 -15.18 0.53
N TRP A 15 1.75 -15.31 1.32
CA TRP A 15 3.06 -14.72 1.01
C TRP A 15 3.63 -15.20 -0.32
N GLN A 16 3.41 -16.43 -0.70
CA GLN A 16 3.87 -16.96 -1.99
C GLN A 16 3.29 -16.21 -3.18
N TYR A 17 2.09 -15.62 -3.03
CA TYR A 17 1.43 -14.83 -4.07
C TYR A 17 1.75 -13.35 -3.96
N ILE A 18 2.04 -12.89 -2.75
CA ILE A 18 2.32 -11.48 -2.44
C ILE A 18 3.77 -11.14 -2.79
N LYS A 19 4.72 -11.97 -2.37
CA LYS A 19 6.15 -11.69 -2.48
C LYS A 19 6.61 -11.33 -3.90
N PRO A 20 6.25 -12.08 -4.96
CA PRO A 20 6.73 -11.74 -6.30
C PRO A 20 6.28 -10.36 -6.77
N ILE A 21 5.06 -9.97 -6.41
CA ILE A 21 4.49 -8.68 -6.79
C ILE A 21 5.10 -7.56 -5.96
N LEU A 22 5.10 -7.75 -4.65
CA LEU A 22 5.59 -6.74 -3.70
C LEU A 22 7.08 -6.48 -3.87
N ASN A 23 7.87 -7.52 -4.14
CA ASN A 23 9.31 -7.38 -4.28
C ASN A 23 9.70 -6.45 -5.42
N LYS A 24 8.94 -6.42 -6.50
CA LYS A 24 9.19 -5.49 -7.61
C LYS A 24 9.10 -4.04 -7.14
N ALA A 25 8.11 -3.73 -6.30
CA ALA A 25 7.95 -2.39 -5.76
C ALA A 25 9.06 -2.07 -4.76
N VAL A 26 9.42 -3.02 -3.91
CA VAL A 26 10.46 -2.82 -2.90
C VAL A 26 11.82 -2.58 -3.57
N CYS A 27 12.15 -3.34 -4.61
CA CYS A 27 13.41 -3.19 -5.34
C CYS A 27 13.53 -1.82 -6.04
N LEU A 28 12.42 -1.17 -6.33
CA LEU A 28 12.41 0.14 -6.96
C LEU A 28 12.45 1.29 -5.96
N SER A 29 12.35 0.98 -4.68
CA SER A 29 12.42 1.97 -3.62
C SER A 29 13.84 2.49 -3.47
N PRO A 30 14.05 3.81 -3.27
CA PRO A 30 15.37 4.34 -2.97
C PRO A 30 15.85 4.01 -1.56
N ARG A 31 15.00 3.42 -0.74
CA ARG A 31 15.33 3.04 0.63
C ARG A 31 16.16 1.76 0.63
N LYS A 32 17.06 1.65 1.60
CA LYS A 32 17.87 0.44 1.79
C LYS A 32 17.09 -0.59 2.61
N ILE A 33 16.03 -1.09 2.02
CA ILE A 33 15.14 -2.07 2.64
C ILE A 33 14.83 -3.16 1.61
N ASP A 34 14.83 -4.39 2.04
CA ASP A 34 14.54 -5.52 1.16
C ASP A 34 13.19 -6.16 1.51
N ILE A 35 12.81 -7.16 0.71
CA ILE A 35 11.52 -7.82 0.90
C ILE A 35 11.43 -8.56 2.24
N GLU A 36 12.53 -9.06 2.76
CA GLU A 36 12.54 -9.75 4.06
C GLU A 36 12.31 -8.76 5.20
N ASP A 37 12.82 -7.53 5.07
CA ASP A 37 12.54 -6.46 6.04
C ASP A 37 11.06 -6.11 6.04
N VAL A 38 10.45 -6.05 4.87
CA VAL A 38 9.01 -5.76 4.74
C VAL A 38 8.19 -6.89 5.35
N TYR A 39 8.58 -8.14 5.09
CA TYR A 39 7.91 -9.31 5.68
C TYR A 39 7.95 -9.25 7.20
N THR A 40 9.14 -9.03 7.77
CA THR A 40 9.33 -8.96 9.21
C THR A 40 8.49 -7.84 9.84
N ALA A 41 8.52 -6.65 9.24
CA ALA A 41 7.72 -5.52 9.71
C ALA A 41 6.22 -5.80 9.62
N SER A 42 5.78 -6.49 8.57
CA SER A 42 4.38 -6.87 8.40
C SER A 42 3.94 -7.88 9.45
N LYS A 43 4.79 -8.83 9.80
CA LYS A 43 4.52 -9.81 10.86
C LYS A 43 4.43 -9.14 12.23
N GLN A 44 5.16 -8.05 12.42
CA GLN A 44 5.17 -7.29 13.66
C GLN A 44 4.04 -6.25 13.74
N GLY A 45 3.26 -6.10 12.67
CA GLY A 45 2.15 -5.16 12.63
C GLY A 45 2.54 -3.74 12.24
N ALA A 46 3.82 -3.48 11.88
CA ALA A 46 4.26 -2.16 11.45
C ALA A 46 3.69 -1.81 10.07
N TYR A 47 3.59 -2.79 9.17
CA TYR A 47 2.88 -2.66 7.90
C TYR A 47 1.61 -3.49 7.91
N LEU A 48 0.57 -2.96 7.30
CA LEU A 48 -0.61 -3.74 6.95
C LEU A 48 -0.53 -4.01 5.45
N VAL A 49 -0.57 -5.27 5.08
CA VAL A 49 -0.51 -5.69 3.68
C VAL A 49 -1.93 -5.85 3.15
N TRP A 50 -2.18 -5.31 1.96
CA TRP A 50 -3.46 -5.38 1.27
C TRP A 50 -3.26 -6.04 -0.08
N THR A 51 -4.25 -6.79 -0.53
CA THR A 51 -4.23 -7.41 -1.85
C THR A 51 -5.40 -6.95 -2.69
N VAL A 52 -5.14 -6.75 -3.97
CA VAL A 52 -6.18 -6.62 -4.99
C VAL A 52 -6.33 -8.00 -5.61
N GLU A 53 -7.52 -8.57 -5.54
CA GLU A 53 -7.79 -9.91 -6.02
C GLU A 53 -8.89 -9.90 -7.07
N GLU A 54 -8.70 -10.68 -8.12
CA GLU A 54 -9.69 -10.90 -9.17
C GLU A 54 -9.69 -12.37 -9.49
N GLU A 55 -10.88 -13.00 -9.43
CA GLU A 55 -11.04 -14.43 -9.67
C GLU A 55 -10.08 -15.29 -8.83
N ASP A 56 -9.99 -14.94 -7.55
CA ASP A 56 -9.14 -15.62 -6.55
C ASP A 56 -7.64 -15.52 -6.81
N LYS A 57 -7.23 -14.59 -7.68
CA LYS A 57 -5.82 -14.34 -7.95
C LYS A 57 -5.41 -12.97 -7.42
N VAL A 58 -4.24 -12.92 -6.78
CA VAL A 58 -3.66 -11.65 -6.36
C VAL A 58 -3.03 -10.98 -7.58
N ILE A 59 -3.54 -9.79 -7.93
CA ILE A 59 -3.03 -9.04 -9.08
C ILE A 59 -2.24 -7.81 -8.68
N ALA A 60 -2.43 -7.33 -7.45
CA ALA A 60 -1.68 -6.19 -6.92
C ALA A 60 -1.55 -6.29 -5.41
N VAL A 61 -0.54 -5.65 -4.87
CA VAL A 61 -0.26 -5.62 -3.44
C VAL A 61 0.07 -4.19 -3.02
N VAL A 62 -0.50 -3.79 -1.88
CA VAL A 62 -0.30 -2.45 -1.32
C VAL A 62 0.08 -2.62 0.15
N THR A 63 1.00 -1.79 0.64
CA THR A 63 1.30 -1.74 2.08
C THR A 63 0.96 -0.37 2.63
N THR A 64 0.39 -0.35 3.84
CA THR A 64 0.12 0.88 4.57
C THR A 64 0.74 0.80 5.95
N ARG A 65 1.07 1.95 6.52
CA ARG A 65 1.49 2.04 7.92
C ARG A 65 1.01 3.35 8.52
N MET A 66 0.91 3.36 9.84
CA MET A 66 0.53 4.57 10.56
C MET A 66 1.77 5.37 10.91
N VAL A 67 1.70 6.68 10.70
CA VAL A 67 2.78 7.61 11.01
C VAL A 67 2.27 8.58 12.05
N PHE A 68 3.06 8.82 13.08
CA PHE A 68 2.68 9.69 14.18
C PHE A 68 3.33 11.06 14.01
N TYR A 69 2.50 12.09 13.93
CA TYR A 69 2.94 13.47 13.89
C TYR A 69 2.42 14.19 15.14
N PRO A 70 3.02 15.33 15.53
CA PRO A 70 2.52 16.07 16.69
C PRO A 70 1.06 16.46 16.63
N LYS A 71 0.52 16.66 15.43
CA LYS A 71 -0.89 17.06 15.24
C LYS A 71 -1.84 15.90 15.00
N GLY A 72 -1.35 14.67 14.94
CA GLY A 72 -2.20 13.51 14.71
C GLY A 72 -1.54 12.44 13.89
N TYR A 73 -2.35 11.49 13.42
CA TYR A 73 -1.87 10.36 12.66
C TYR A 73 -2.02 10.60 11.16
N ALA A 74 -1.11 10.03 10.40
CA ALA A 74 -1.23 9.94 8.96
C ALA A 74 -1.15 8.47 8.56
N MET A 75 -1.76 8.11 7.43
CA MET A 75 -1.60 6.78 6.85
C MET A 75 -0.66 6.88 5.66
N ALA A 76 0.44 6.16 5.74
CA ALA A 76 1.45 6.14 4.68
C ALA A 76 1.22 4.93 3.78
N LEU A 77 1.30 5.18 2.47
CA LEU A 77 1.24 4.20 1.41
C LEU A 77 2.65 4.06 0.87
N ASP A 78 3.40 3.06 1.33
CA ASP A 78 4.82 2.94 1.02
C ASP A 78 5.13 2.15 -0.24
N PHE A 79 4.50 0.98 -0.40
CA PHE A 79 4.77 0.11 -1.54
C PHE A 79 3.47 -0.24 -2.24
N VAL A 80 3.48 -0.14 -3.56
CA VAL A 80 2.36 -0.56 -4.40
C VAL A 80 2.94 -1.27 -5.60
N GLY A 81 2.58 -2.51 -5.78
CA GLY A 81 3.04 -3.32 -6.89
C GLY A 81 1.88 -3.99 -7.62
N GLY A 82 2.11 -4.34 -8.87
CA GLY A 82 1.14 -5.04 -9.69
C GLY A 82 0.84 -4.30 -10.98
N GLY A 83 0.27 -5.02 -11.95
CA GLY A 83 -0.15 -4.45 -13.22
C GLY A 83 -1.59 -3.99 -13.19
N ARG A 84 -2.06 -3.44 -14.30
CA ARG A 84 -3.45 -3.03 -14.49
C ARG A 84 -3.92 -1.98 -13.49
N MET A 85 -3.02 -1.06 -13.12
CA MET A 85 -3.33 -0.02 -12.13
C MET A 85 -4.60 0.76 -12.46
N LYS A 86 -4.86 1.04 -13.73
CA LYS A 86 -6.05 1.77 -14.14
C LYS A 86 -7.35 1.09 -13.72
N ASP A 87 -7.33 -0.24 -13.60
CA ASP A 87 -8.52 -1.01 -13.28
C ASP A 87 -8.85 -1.02 -11.79
N TRP A 88 -7.85 -0.85 -10.92
CA TRP A 88 -8.05 -0.99 -9.48
C TRP A 88 -7.69 0.24 -8.65
N ILE A 89 -7.04 1.26 -9.23
CA ILE A 89 -6.55 2.38 -8.42
C ILE A 89 -7.67 3.15 -7.71
N GLU A 90 -8.81 3.34 -8.35
CA GLU A 90 -9.94 4.03 -7.73
C GLU A 90 -10.47 3.25 -6.53
N LEU A 91 -10.60 1.94 -6.67
CA LEU A 91 -11.03 1.07 -5.58
C LEU A 91 -10.05 1.14 -4.41
N VAL A 92 -8.76 1.07 -4.69
CA VAL A 92 -7.71 1.14 -3.67
C VAL A 92 -7.76 2.47 -2.93
N LEU A 93 -7.75 3.58 -3.66
CA LEU A 93 -7.73 4.90 -3.03
C LEU A 93 -9.00 5.18 -2.22
N SER A 94 -10.17 4.83 -2.73
CA SER A 94 -11.42 5.05 -2.00
C SER A 94 -11.50 4.20 -0.74
N THR A 95 -11.05 2.94 -0.80
CA THR A 95 -11.03 2.06 0.36
C THR A 95 -10.05 2.55 1.41
N LEU A 96 -8.84 2.95 1.00
CA LEU A 96 -7.83 3.45 1.93
C LEU A 96 -8.24 4.77 2.55
N GLU A 97 -8.91 5.66 1.80
CA GLU A 97 -9.43 6.90 2.37
C GLU A 97 -10.47 6.62 3.46
N ALA A 98 -11.37 5.68 3.22
CA ALA A 98 -12.37 5.28 4.21
C ALA A 98 -11.69 4.68 5.45
N HIS A 99 -10.67 3.85 5.25
CA HIS A 99 -9.90 3.24 6.33
C HIS A 99 -9.16 4.31 7.15
N ALA A 100 -8.54 5.28 6.47
CA ALA A 100 -7.86 6.39 7.13
C ALA A 100 -8.82 7.23 7.98
N LYS A 101 -9.99 7.54 7.45
CA LYS A 101 -11.02 8.28 8.20
C LYS A 101 -11.51 7.50 9.41
N HIS A 102 -11.72 6.20 9.25
CA HIS A 102 -12.14 5.34 10.36
C HIS A 102 -11.10 5.33 11.48
N ASN A 103 -9.83 5.42 11.14
CA ASN A 103 -8.72 5.45 12.11
C ASN A 103 -8.34 6.89 12.51
N LYS A 104 -9.15 7.87 12.16
CA LYS A 104 -8.98 9.28 12.53
C LYS A 104 -7.66 9.89 12.04
N CYS A 105 -7.22 9.48 10.86
CA CYS A 105 -6.03 10.06 10.23
C CYS A 105 -6.33 11.46 9.72
N ILE A 106 -5.37 12.37 9.88
CA ILE A 106 -5.50 13.75 9.40
C ILE A 106 -5.21 13.89 7.91
N HIS A 107 -4.39 12.98 7.36
CA HIS A 107 -4.14 12.90 5.92
C HIS A 107 -3.57 11.54 5.56
N MET A 108 -3.46 11.32 4.26
CA MET A 108 -2.75 10.18 3.69
C MET A 108 -1.53 10.69 2.97
N GLU A 109 -0.46 9.90 2.96
CA GLU A 109 0.75 10.24 2.24
C GLU A 109 1.28 9.01 1.52
N GLY A 110 2.06 9.21 0.47
CA GLY A 110 2.60 8.11 -0.29
C GLY A 110 3.94 8.45 -0.91
N PHE A 111 4.75 7.41 -1.12
CA PHE A 111 6.01 7.49 -1.82
C PHE A 111 5.85 6.67 -3.09
N GLY A 112 5.91 7.32 -4.24
CA GLY A 112 5.71 6.64 -5.50
C GLY A 112 6.61 7.16 -6.57
N ARG A 113 6.64 6.43 -7.68
CA ARG A 113 7.35 6.90 -8.86
C ARG A 113 6.63 8.11 -9.44
N LYS A 114 7.39 8.97 -10.05
CA LYS A 114 6.87 10.17 -10.69
C LYS A 114 5.77 9.85 -11.73
N ALA A 115 5.86 8.70 -12.36
CA ALA A 115 4.85 8.25 -13.33
C ALA A 115 3.45 8.06 -12.72
N TRP A 116 3.37 7.90 -11.41
CA TRP A 116 2.09 7.75 -10.70
C TRP A 116 1.27 9.03 -10.69
N ASP A 117 1.92 10.19 -10.74
CA ASP A 117 1.25 11.49 -10.62
C ASP A 117 0.09 11.60 -11.61
N ARG A 118 0.26 11.13 -12.82
CA ARG A 118 -0.80 11.21 -13.85
C ARG A 118 -2.01 10.34 -13.52
N PHE A 119 -1.86 9.35 -12.65
CA PHE A 119 -2.97 8.47 -12.24
C PHE A 119 -3.66 8.95 -10.99
N ILE A 120 -2.92 9.48 -10.03
CA ILE A 120 -3.46 9.83 -8.71
C ILE A 120 -3.87 11.28 -8.58
N ASN A 121 -3.34 12.19 -9.39
CA ASN A 121 -3.74 13.61 -9.35
C ASN A 121 -5.24 13.80 -9.50
N LYS A 122 -5.87 13.04 -10.37
CA LYS A 122 -7.31 13.14 -10.59
C LYS A 122 -8.15 12.72 -9.37
N PHE A 123 -7.52 12.08 -8.38
CA PHE A 123 -8.16 11.69 -7.12
C PHE A 123 -7.82 12.65 -5.97
N GLY A 124 -7.24 13.80 -6.27
CA GLY A 124 -6.95 14.81 -5.28
C GLY A 124 -5.58 14.71 -4.62
N TRP A 125 -4.73 13.80 -5.07
CA TRP A 125 -3.37 13.68 -4.58
C TRP A 125 -2.47 14.74 -5.25
N TYR A 126 -1.51 15.23 -4.52
CA TYR A 126 -0.56 16.21 -5.05
C TYR A 126 0.83 15.94 -4.48
N PRO A 127 1.90 16.31 -5.22
CA PRO A 127 3.27 16.16 -4.71
C PRO A 127 3.49 17.05 -3.50
N ALA A 128 4.14 16.50 -2.46
CA ALA A 128 4.56 17.30 -1.33
C ALA A 128 5.91 17.94 -1.66
N CYS A 129 6.00 19.25 -1.48
CA CYS A 129 7.26 19.96 -1.64
C CYS A 129 8.10 19.84 -0.38
N LEU A 130 9.32 19.40 -0.55
CA LEU A 130 10.28 19.34 0.55
C LEU A 130 11.30 20.45 0.42
#